data_8534b2adb55d4b57967d687c559c807c
#
_entry.id   8534b2adb55d4b57967d687c559c807c
#
_cell.length_a   1.000
_cell.length_b   1.000
_cell.length_c   1.000
_cell.angle_alpha   90.00
_cell.angle_beta   90.00
_cell.angle_gamma   90.00
#
_symmetry.space_group_name_H-M   'P 1'
#
loop_
_entity.id
_entity.type
_entity.pdbx_description
1 polymer ?
#
loop_
_entity_poly.entity_id
_entity_poly.type
_entity_poly.pdbx_seq_one_letter_code
_entity_poly.pdbx_strand_id
1 'polypeptide(L)'
;MNQLVLIGIGALCLIIFLLIAVFITRYKRCPSDKILVVYGRTGGTSSAKCYAGGAAFVWPIFQDYQFLDLTPLSIDVNLQDALSKQNIRVSVPAQFTVGISNKPHIMLAAAERLLALGRSEITSLAHDIIMGQMRLVIANMDIEELNTDRDKFVDSVYSNVGDELHKIGLELINVNVTDIQDESGYIMALGKEAAAKAINDAKVKVANEVRTGAIGEAEAKQDQRIKVSDANARAEIGEAESARSQRINVASANSKAEIGEAQAQREQRIQVSEANSLAEVGEATYNANAAEGKNQAAIKIANSLSLIHI
;
A
#
# COMPACT_ATOMS: atom_id res chain seq x y z
N MET A 1 45.11 41.38 -64.26
CA MET A 1 45.36 40.22 -63.33
C MET A 1 44.72 40.43 -61.95
N ASN A 2 44.68 41.68 -61.43
CA ASN A 2 44.14 41.94 -60.07
C ASN A 2 42.61 41.81 -59.90
N GLN A 3 41.77 42.08 -60.92
CA GLN A 3 40.33 41.93 -60.84
C GLN A 3 39.84 40.49 -60.78
N LEU A 4 40.46 39.61 -61.52
CA LEU A 4 40.14 38.15 -61.50
C LEU A 4 40.52 37.52 -60.13
N VAL A 5 41.63 37.95 -59.55
CA VAL A 5 42.06 37.52 -58.21
C VAL A 5 41.09 38.04 -57.12
N LEU A 6 40.61 39.26 -57.25
CA LEU A 6 39.64 39.85 -56.31
C LEU A 6 38.28 39.16 -56.38
N ILE A 7 37.81 38.81 -57.58
CA ILE A 7 36.59 38.04 -57.78
C ILE A 7 36.75 36.61 -57.24
N GLY A 8 37.94 35.98 -57.42
CA GLY A 8 38.22 34.67 -56.84
C GLY A 8 38.22 34.63 -55.32
N ILE A 9 38.81 35.64 -54.68
CA ILE A 9 38.80 35.78 -53.22
C ILE A 9 37.37 36.03 -52.70
N GLY A 10 36.59 36.89 -53.38
CA GLY A 10 35.19 37.12 -53.02
C GLY A 10 34.32 35.85 -53.11
N ALA A 11 34.49 35.06 -54.17
CA ALA A 11 33.79 33.79 -54.35
C ALA A 11 34.20 32.78 -53.24
N LEU A 12 35.49 32.71 -52.91
CA LEU A 12 35.98 31.83 -51.83
C LEU A 12 35.38 32.26 -50.47
N CYS A 13 35.37 33.54 -50.12
CA CYS A 13 34.75 34.04 -48.91
C CYS A 13 33.25 33.73 -48.85
N LEU A 14 32.54 33.84 -49.93
CA LEU A 14 31.13 33.52 -50.05
C LEU A 14 30.88 32.02 -49.84
N ILE A 15 31.70 31.15 -50.41
CA ILE A 15 31.62 29.69 -50.20
C ILE A 15 31.90 29.33 -48.74
N ILE A 16 32.93 29.92 -48.14
CA ILE A 16 33.25 29.71 -46.72
C ILE A 16 32.09 30.18 -45.83
N PHE A 17 31.50 31.33 -46.09
CA PHE A 17 30.35 31.85 -45.37
C PHE A 17 29.14 30.92 -45.48
N LEU A 18 28.84 30.40 -46.69
CA LEU A 18 27.76 29.42 -46.88
C LEU A 18 28.03 28.15 -46.12
N LEU A 19 29.26 27.62 -46.15
CA LEU A 19 29.64 26.43 -45.38
C LEU A 19 29.46 26.62 -43.86
N ILE A 20 29.89 27.76 -43.33
CA ILE A 20 29.71 28.12 -41.93
C ILE A 20 28.22 28.26 -41.59
N ALA A 21 27.42 28.87 -42.45
CA ALA A 21 25.98 29.02 -42.25
C ALA A 21 25.28 27.67 -42.22
N VAL A 22 25.63 26.75 -43.14
CA VAL A 22 25.15 25.36 -43.15
C VAL A 22 25.58 24.62 -41.89
N PHE A 23 26.83 24.77 -41.46
CA PHE A 23 27.34 24.11 -40.26
C PHE A 23 26.57 24.59 -39.01
N ILE A 24 26.34 25.91 -38.84
CA ILE A 24 25.59 26.44 -37.72
C ILE A 24 24.12 25.99 -37.72
N THR A 25 23.47 25.96 -38.88
CA THR A 25 22.05 25.54 -38.97
C THR A 25 21.86 24.06 -38.72
N ARG A 26 22.87 23.24 -38.97
CA ARG A 26 22.83 21.78 -38.80
C ARG A 26 23.35 21.31 -37.42
N TYR A 27 23.96 22.20 -36.66
CA TYR A 27 24.36 21.93 -35.28
C TYR A 27 23.15 22.11 -34.36
N LYS A 28 22.58 21.01 -33.89
CA LYS A 28 21.39 21.00 -33.03
C LYS A 28 21.76 20.72 -31.56
N ARG A 29 21.32 21.60 -30.69
CA ARG A 29 21.47 21.44 -29.25
C ARG A 29 20.23 20.73 -28.71
N CYS A 30 20.45 19.79 -27.81
CA CYS A 30 19.38 19.10 -27.09
C CYS A 30 19.03 19.92 -25.83
N PRO A 31 17.81 20.47 -25.72
CA PRO A 31 17.32 21.03 -24.47
C PRO A 31 17.24 19.97 -23.37
N SER A 32 17.24 20.40 -22.11
CA SER A 32 17.19 19.49 -20.95
C SER A 32 15.85 18.77 -20.78
N ASP A 33 14.79 19.31 -21.37
CA ASP A 33 13.42 18.80 -21.32
C ASP A 33 13.06 17.87 -22.49
N LYS A 34 14.04 17.62 -23.40
CA LYS A 34 13.80 16.82 -24.62
C LYS A 34 14.94 15.85 -24.89
N ILE A 35 14.65 14.85 -25.68
CA ILE A 35 15.64 13.95 -26.28
C ILE A 35 15.76 14.32 -27.76
N LEU A 36 16.97 14.56 -28.21
CA LEU A 36 17.25 14.74 -29.64
C LEU A 36 17.47 13.37 -30.28
N VAL A 37 16.57 13.00 -31.18
CA VAL A 37 16.66 11.77 -31.98
C VAL A 37 17.16 12.15 -33.39
N VAL A 38 18.28 11.56 -33.77
CA VAL A 38 18.83 11.67 -35.14
C VAL A 38 18.63 10.33 -35.85
N TYR A 39 17.92 10.34 -36.95
CA TYR A 39 17.59 9.14 -37.72
C TYR A 39 18.05 9.27 -39.19
N GLY A 40 18.07 8.15 -39.88
CA GLY A 40 18.65 8.04 -41.20
C GLY A 40 19.98 7.24 -41.19
N ARG A 41 20.95 7.62 -42.02
CA ARG A 41 22.24 6.91 -42.11
C ARG A 41 23.13 7.28 -40.88
N THR A 42 23.00 6.56 -39.77
CA THR A 42 23.68 6.87 -38.52
C THR A 42 25.05 6.24 -38.34
N GLY A 43 25.55 5.47 -39.34
CA GLY A 43 26.88 4.84 -39.33
C GLY A 43 27.03 3.66 -38.35
N GLY A 44 25.92 3.12 -37.81
CA GLY A 44 25.87 1.97 -36.91
C GLY A 44 24.78 0.97 -37.31
N THR A 45 24.58 -0.04 -36.48
CA THR A 45 23.51 -1.06 -36.64
C THR A 45 22.12 -0.54 -36.22
N SER A 46 22.04 0.60 -35.55
CA SER A 46 20.80 1.19 -35.08
C SER A 46 20.25 2.19 -36.08
N SER A 47 18.93 2.17 -36.31
CA SER A 47 18.20 3.07 -37.22
C SER A 47 18.16 4.53 -36.73
N ALA A 48 18.35 4.76 -35.41
CA ALA A 48 18.37 6.07 -34.80
C ALA A 48 19.47 6.19 -33.72
N LYS A 49 19.94 7.42 -33.49
CA LYS A 49 20.77 7.80 -32.35
C LYS A 49 20.06 8.81 -31.49
N CYS A 50 19.98 8.53 -30.21
CA CYS A 50 19.31 9.38 -29.21
C CYS A 50 20.34 10.11 -28.34
N TYR A 51 20.12 11.38 -28.09
CA TYR A 51 20.95 12.23 -27.25
C TYR A 51 20.08 12.84 -26.15
N ALA A 52 20.33 12.44 -24.91
CA ALA A 52 19.66 12.99 -23.73
C ALA A 52 20.42 14.19 -23.14
N GLY A 53 20.84 15.09 -24.01
CA GLY A 53 21.64 16.27 -23.66
C GLY A 53 22.80 16.49 -24.63
N GLY A 54 23.47 17.64 -24.52
CA GLY A 54 24.57 18.04 -25.38
C GLY A 54 24.10 18.55 -26.74
N ALA A 55 24.81 18.18 -27.80
CA ALA A 55 24.50 18.61 -29.16
C ALA A 55 24.96 17.57 -30.17
N ALA A 56 24.30 17.51 -31.30
CA ALA A 56 24.67 16.65 -32.38
C ALA A 56 24.70 17.44 -33.70
N PHE A 57 25.61 17.04 -34.57
CA PHE A 57 25.65 17.51 -35.96
C PHE A 57 24.83 16.58 -36.82
N VAL A 58 23.80 17.15 -37.48
CA VAL A 58 22.90 16.39 -38.35
C VAL A 58 23.36 16.59 -39.83
N TRP A 59 23.82 15.51 -40.44
CA TRP A 59 24.26 15.55 -41.84
C TRP A 59 23.11 15.85 -42.80
N PRO A 60 23.17 16.95 -43.57
CA PRO A 60 22.14 17.23 -44.56
C PRO A 60 22.03 16.10 -45.57
N ILE A 61 20.81 15.83 -46.07
CA ILE A 61 20.46 14.80 -47.08
C ILE A 61 20.42 13.36 -46.51
N PHE A 62 21.33 12.98 -45.60
CA PHE A 62 21.44 11.60 -45.11
C PHE A 62 20.79 11.38 -43.75
N GLN A 63 20.60 12.45 -42.99
CA GLN A 63 20.06 12.39 -41.64
C GLN A 63 19.00 13.47 -41.44
N ASP A 64 18.02 13.14 -40.62
CA ASP A 64 17.06 14.10 -40.08
C ASP A 64 16.98 13.96 -38.57
N TYR A 65 16.31 14.90 -37.91
CA TYR A 65 16.21 14.95 -36.45
C TYR A 65 14.80 15.29 -36.02
N GLN A 66 14.43 14.77 -34.86
CA GLN A 66 13.19 15.14 -34.17
C GLN A 66 13.42 15.16 -32.67
N PHE A 67 12.62 15.93 -31.95
CA PHE A 67 12.67 15.99 -30.50
C PHE A 67 11.54 15.18 -29.89
N LEU A 68 11.87 14.33 -28.89
CA LEU A 68 10.93 13.69 -28.02
C LEU A 68 10.85 14.48 -26.71
N ASP A 69 9.65 14.78 -26.26
CA ASP A 69 9.38 15.54 -25.03
C ASP A 69 9.45 14.62 -23.81
N LEU A 70 10.33 14.94 -22.85
CA LEU A 70 10.49 14.22 -21.59
C LEU A 70 9.43 14.57 -20.52
N THR A 71 8.56 15.53 -20.81
CA THR A 71 7.53 15.97 -19.87
C THR A 71 6.64 14.80 -19.46
N PRO A 72 6.50 14.52 -18.16
CA PRO A 72 5.63 13.44 -17.70
C PRO A 72 4.18 13.61 -18.14
N LEU A 73 3.53 12.49 -18.38
CA LEU A 73 2.13 12.38 -18.72
C LEU A 73 1.36 11.79 -17.55
N SER A 74 0.32 12.45 -17.11
CA SER A 74 -0.63 11.90 -16.14
C SER A 74 -1.75 11.22 -16.89
N ILE A 75 -2.02 9.96 -16.54
CA ILE A 75 -3.02 9.10 -17.17
C ILE A 75 -3.95 8.60 -16.08
N ASP A 76 -5.19 9.04 -16.16
CA ASP A 76 -6.25 8.58 -15.27
C ASP A 76 -6.89 7.33 -15.88
N VAL A 77 -6.83 6.24 -15.13
CA VAL A 77 -7.36 4.92 -15.52
C VAL A 77 -8.49 4.56 -14.57
N ASN A 78 -9.68 4.48 -15.09
CA ASN A 78 -10.84 4.00 -14.33
C ASN A 78 -11.22 2.61 -14.83
N LEU A 79 -10.58 1.60 -14.26
CA LEU A 79 -10.86 0.22 -14.61
C LEU A 79 -12.15 -0.23 -13.93
N GLN A 80 -13.18 -0.45 -14.72
CA GLN A 80 -14.49 -0.93 -14.28
C GLN A 80 -14.64 -2.41 -14.66
N ASP A 81 -15.44 -3.14 -13.86
CA ASP A 81 -15.83 -4.53 -14.10
C ASP A 81 -14.67 -5.51 -14.30
N ALA A 82 -13.52 -5.27 -13.69
CA ALA A 82 -12.43 -6.23 -13.69
C ALA A 82 -12.77 -7.42 -12.79
N LEU A 83 -12.52 -8.63 -13.25
CA LEU A 83 -12.73 -9.84 -12.47
C LEU A 83 -11.47 -10.18 -11.68
N SER A 84 -11.61 -10.33 -10.36
CA SER A 84 -10.57 -10.91 -9.51
C SER A 84 -10.42 -12.41 -9.77
N LYS A 85 -9.39 -13.03 -9.19
CA LYS A 85 -9.18 -14.48 -9.24
C LYS A 85 -10.38 -15.29 -8.72
N GLN A 86 -11.17 -14.71 -7.83
CA GLN A 86 -12.40 -15.29 -7.27
C GLN A 86 -13.65 -15.00 -8.11
N ASN A 87 -13.52 -14.44 -9.32
CA ASN A 87 -14.62 -13.99 -10.19
C ASN A 87 -15.52 -12.90 -9.58
N ILE A 88 -14.99 -12.10 -8.67
CA ILE A 88 -15.69 -10.95 -8.12
C ILE A 88 -15.34 -9.72 -8.96
N ARG A 89 -16.35 -8.95 -9.36
CA ARG A 89 -16.17 -7.72 -10.12
C ARG A 89 -15.71 -6.60 -9.21
N VAL A 90 -14.60 -5.99 -9.61
CA VAL A 90 -14.00 -4.86 -8.90
C VAL A 90 -13.79 -3.67 -9.84
N SER A 91 -13.95 -2.49 -9.28
CA SER A 91 -13.62 -1.22 -9.92
C SER A 91 -12.42 -0.62 -9.21
N VAL A 92 -11.36 -0.35 -9.97
CA VAL A 92 -10.09 0.14 -9.45
C VAL A 92 -9.71 1.41 -10.21
N PRO A 93 -10.08 2.58 -9.67
CA PRO A 93 -9.60 3.84 -10.20
C PRO A 93 -8.15 4.07 -9.76
N ALA A 94 -7.31 4.43 -10.73
CA ALA A 94 -5.88 4.65 -10.51
C ALA A 94 -5.36 5.77 -11.40
N GLN A 95 -4.34 6.48 -10.93
CA GLN A 95 -3.63 7.50 -11.67
C GLN A 95 -2.18 7.08 -11.87
N PHE A 96 -1.76 7.10 -13.11
CA PHE A 96 -0.41 6.75 -13.52
C PHE A 96 0.34 7.98 -14.02
N THR A 97 1.56 8.15 -13.58
CA THR A 97 2.48 9.13 -14.15
C THR A 97 3.54 8.39 -14.94
N VAL A 98 3.57 8.61 -16.25
CA VAL A 98 4.52 7.98 -17.16
C VAL A 98 5.35 9.05 -17.87
N GLY A 99 6.53 8.70 -18.30
CA GLY A 99 7.40 9.59 -19.07
C GLY A 99 8.25 8.81 -20.07
N ILE A 100 8.86 9.50 -21.00
CA ILE A 100 9.85 8.89 -21.89
C ILE A 100 11.12 8.66 -21.08
N SER A 101 11.64 7.43 -21.12
CA SER A 101 12.84 7.07 -20.35
C SER A 101 14.11 7.65 -20.98
N ASN A 102 15.04 8.08 -20.13
CA ASN A 102 16.37 8.52 -20.54
C ASN A 102 17.42 7.38 -20.55
N LYS A 103 17.02 6.14 -20.22
CA LYS A 103 17.91 4.97 -20.26
C LYS A 103 18.20 4.57 -21.72
N PRO A 104 19.44 4.33 -22.12
CA PRO A 104 19.82 4.20 -23.54
C PRO A 104 19.02 3.18 -24.33
N HIS A 105 18.76 1.99 -23.79
CA HIS A 105 18.03 0.93 -24.46
C HIS A 105 16.53 1.22 -24.59
N ILE A 106 15.91 1.84 -23.55
CA ILE A 106 14.50 2.20 -23.54
C ILE A 106 14.27 3.41 -24.43
N MET A 107 15.19 4.39 -24.37
CA MET A 107 15.19 5.58 -25.20
C MET A 107 15.23 5.27 -26.70
N LEU A 108 15.96 4.22 -27.11
CA LEU A 108 15.97 3.76 -28.49
C LEU A 108 14.60 3.20 -28.91
N ALA A 109 13.95 2.41 -28.04
CA ALA A 109 12.60 1.91 -28.29
C ALA A 109 11.58 3.05 -28.40
N ALA A 110 11.72 4.10 -27.57
CA ALA A 110 10.90 5.31 -27.69
C ALA A 110 11.10 6.00 -29.04
N ALA A 111 12.34 6.14 -29.49
CA ALA A 111 12.66 6.73 -30.80
C ALA A 111 12.07 5.93 -31.96
N GLU A 112 12.09 4.62 -31.88
CA GLU A 112 11.59 3.76 -32.96
C GLU A 112 10.06 3.71 -33.03
N ARG A 113 9.37 3.85 -31.88
CA ARG A 113 7.92 3.59 -31.77
C ARG A 113 7.09 4.84 -31.52
N LEU A 114 7.63 5.84 -30.84
CA LEU A 114 6.87 7.01 -30.41
C LEU A 114 7.21 8.29 -31.19
N LEU A 115 8.30 8.30 -31.99
CA LEU A 115 8.78 9.51 -32.63
C LEU A 115 7.74 10.16 -33.58
N ALA A 116 6.93 9.34 -34.23
CA ALA A 116 5.90 9.81 -35.15
C ALA A 116 4.56 10.14 -34.48
N LEU A 117 4.42 9.82 -33.20
CA LEU A 117 3.17 9.97 -32.46
C LEU A 117 3.10 11.32 -31.74
N GLY A 118 1.91 11.90 -31.75
CA GLY A 118 1.59 13.06 -30.95
C GLY A 118 1.40 12.71 -29.46
N ARG A 119 1.48 13.70 -28.60
CA ARG A 119 1.33 13.54 -27.14
C ARG A 119 0.02 12.81 -26.78
N SER A 120 -1.09 13.14 -27.42
CA SER A 120 -2.40 12.49 -27.21
C SER A 120 -2.40 11.02 -27.61
N GLU A 121 -1.72 10.68 -28.69
CA GLU A 121 -1.61 9.30 -29.17
C GLU A 121 -0.74 8.46 -28.25
N ILE A 122 0.37 9.03 -27.74
CA ILE A 122 1.21 8.39 -26.74
C ILE A 122 0.42 8.14 -25.46
N THR A 123 -0.38 9.12 -25.03
CA THR A 123 -1.24 8.99 -23.84
C THR A 123 -2.26 7.88 -24.02
N SER A 124 -2.93 7.81 -25.18
CA SER A 124 -3.91 6.76 -25.50
C SER A 124 -3.27 5.38 -25.54
N LEU A 125 -2.11 5.25 -26.20
CA LEU A 125 -1.37 4.01 -26.27
C LEU A 125 -0.94 3.51 -24.89
N ALA A 126 -0.41 4.41 -24.06
CA ALA A 126 -0.02 4.07 -22.69
C ALA A 126 -1.24 3.70 -21.83
N HIS A 127 -2.36 4.44 -21.96
CA HIS A 127 -3.61 4.12 -21.28
C HIS A 127 -4.08 2.70 -21.61
N ASP A 128 -4.09 2.30 -22.88
CA ASP A 128 -4.58 0.99 -23.30
C ASP A 128 -3.68 -0.15 -22.77
N ILE A 129 -2.36 0.06 -22.76
CA ILE A 129 -1.41 -0.89 -22.17
C ILE A 129 -1.63 -1.02 -20.66
N ILE A 130 -1.74 0.11 -19.96
CA ILE A 130 -1.97 0.13 -18.51
C ILE A 130 -3.29 -0.58 -18.18
N MET A 131 -4.37 -0.28 -18.89
CA MET A 131 -5.67 -0.95 -18.73
C MET A 131 -5.56 -2.46 -18.91
N GLY A 132 -4.83 -2.93 -19.92
CA GLY A 132 -4.62 -4.36 -20.17
C GLY A 132 -3.84 -5.04 -19.05
N GLN A 133 -2.76 -4.42 -18.60
CA GLN A 133 -1.91 -4.98 -17.53
C GLN A 133 -2.58 -4.92 -16.15
N MET A 134 -3.30 -3.84 -15.85
CA MET A 134 -4.12 -3.74 -14.64
C MET A 134 -5.13 -4.87 -14.55
N ARG A 135 -5.82 -5.16 -15.67
CA ARG A 135 -6.80 -6.25 -15.74
C ARG A 135 -6.16 -7.61 -15.50
N LEU A 136 -4.94 -7.82 -16.03
CA LEU A 136 -4.17 -9.05 -15.82
C LEU A 136 -3.74 -9.21 -14.35
N VAL A 137 -3.24 -8.15 -13.73
CA VAL A 137 -2.82 -8.18 -12.32
C VAL A 137 -4.02 -8.50 -11.42
N ILE A 138 -5.15 -7.83 -11.62
CA ILE A 138 -6.37 -8.05 -10.82
C ILE A 138 -6.89 -9.48 -11.00
N ALA A 139 -6.86 -10.03 -12.21
CA ALA A 139 -7.30 -11.41 -12.46
C ALA A 139 -6.43 -12.47 -11.77
N ASN A 140 -5.22 -12.12 -11.39
CA ASN A 140 -4.30 -13.02 -10.68
C ASN A 140 -4.28 -12.84 -9.16
N MET A 141 -4.98 -11.85 -8.61
CA MET A 141 -5.03 -11.54 -7.18
C MET A 141 -6.38 -11.85 -6.57
N ASP A 142 -6.36 -12.29 -5.32
CA ASP A 142 -7.57 -12.47 -4.53
C ASP A 142 -8.08 -11.10 -4.03
N ILE A 143 -9.40 -10.95 -3.88
CA ILE A 143 -10.00 -9.67 -3.46
C ILE A 143 -9.56 -9.26 -2.05
N GLU A 144 -9.26 -10.23 -1.21
CA GLU A 144 -8.73 -10.01 0.14
C GLU A 144 -7.33 -9.42 0.08
N GLU A 145 -6.45 -9.93 -0.81
CA GLU A 145 -5.11 -9.39 -1.04
C GLU A 145 -5.18 -7.96 -1.59
N LEU A 146 -6.07 -7.71 -2.55
CA LEU A 146 -6.28 -6.39 -3.14
C LEU A 146 -6.66 -5.33 -2.08
N ASN A 147 -7.46 -5.73 -1.08
CA ASN A 147 -7.93 -4.82 -0.05
C ASN A 147 -6.98 -4.69 1.15
N THR A 148 -6.33 -5.79 1.56
CA THR A 148 -5.53 -5.85 2.79
C THR A 148 -4.07 -5.51 2.54
N ASP A 149 -3.51 -5.93 1.40
CA ASP A 149 -2.09 -5.76 1.03
C ASP A 149 -1.97 -4.86 -0.21
N ARG A 150 -2.35 -3.60 -0.03
CA ARG A 150 -2.33 -2.59 -1.10
C ARG A 150 -0.93 -2.38 -1.68
N ASP A 151 0.10 -2.48 -0.85
CA ASP A 151 1.49 -2.30 -1.27
C ASP A 151 1.91 -3.41 -2.25
N LYS A 152 1.58 -4.66 -1.95
CA LYS A 152 1.83 -5.81 -2.84
C LYS A 152 1.10 -5.66 -4.17
N PHE A 153 -0.12 -5.14 -4.15
CA PHE A 153 -0.86 -4.84 -5.38
C PHE A 153 -0.17 -3.78 -6.20
N VAL A 154 0.20 -2.65 -5.60
CA VAL A 154 0.93 -1.55 -6.27
C VAL A 154 2.25 -2.03 -6.84
N ASP A 155 3.02 -2.82 -6.10
CA ASP A 155 4.30 -3.40 -6.57
C ASP A 155 4.09 -4.33 -7.77
N SER A 156 3.05 -5.16 -7.74
CA SER A 156 2.68 -6.04 -8.85
C SER A 156 2.28 -5.26 -10.10
N VAL A 157 1.50 -4.19 -9.92
CA VAL A 157 1.13 -3.26 -10.99
C VAL A 157 2.36 -2.56 -11.54
N TYR A 158 3.22 -2.02 -10.64
CA TYR A 158 4.44 -1.32 -11.04
C TYR A 158 5.36 -2.19 -11.88
N SER A 159 5.56 -3.45 -11.50
CA SER A 159 6.40 -4.39 -12.25
C SER A 159 5.78 -4.73 -13.60
N ASN A 160 4.52 -5.21 -13.63
CA ASN A 160 3.90 -5.67 -14.87
C ASN A 160 3.67 -4.52 -15.86
N VAL A 161 3.15 -3.39 -15.42
CA VAL A 161 2.93 -2.21 -16.25
C VAL A 161 4.27 -1.62 -16.70
N GLY A 162 5.25 -1.53 -15.79
CA GLY A 162 6.57 -1.00 -16.07
C GLY A 162 7.27 -1.78 -17.18
N ASP A 163 7.28 -3.10 -17.10
CA ASP A 163 7.90 -3.97 -18.10
C ASP A 163 7.30 -3.80 -19.51
N GLU A 164 5.97 -3.65 -19.59
CA GLU A 164 5.30 -3.43 -20.89
C GLU A 164 5.55 -2.01 -21.42
N LEU A 165 5.52 -1.00 -20.55
CA LEU A 165 5.83 0.38 -20.94
C LEU A 165 7.29 0.52 -21.40
N HIS A 166 8.24 -0.19 -20.78
CA HIS A 166 9.63 -0.21 -21.21
C HIS A 166 9.81 -0.71 -22.64
N LYS A 167 9.00 -1.68 -23.08
CA LYS A 167 9.05 -2.22 -24.46
C LYS A 167 8.72 -1.16 -25.52
N ILE A 168 7.92 -0.16 -25.17
CA ILE A 168 7.55 0.93 -26.07
C ILE A 168 8.36 2.21 -25.85
N GLY A 169 9.26 2.21 -24.84
CA GLY A 169 10.13 3.35 -24.57
C GLY A 169 9.63 4.30 -23.49
N LEU A 170 8.54 3.95 -22.80
CA LEU A 170 8.01 4.69 -21.67
C LEU A 170 8.51 4.10 -20.35
N GLU A 171 8.63 4.94 -19.34
CA GLU A 171 8.98 4.56 -17.97
C GLU A 171 7.85 4.97 -17.02
N LEU A 172 7.47 4.07 -16.16
CA LEU A 172 6.50 4.34 -15.11
C LEU A 172 7.20 5.07 -13.95
N ILE A 173 6.74 6.30 -13.66
CA ILE A 173 7.33 7.16 -12.64
C ILE A 173 6.61 6.98 -11.32
N ASN A 174 5.28 6.96 -11.35
CA ASN A 174 4.45 6.84 -10.16
C ASN A 174 3.12 6.16 -10.46
N VAL A 175 2.62 5.42 -9.48
CA VAL A 175 1.28 4.80 -9.48
C VAL A 175 0.56 5.23 -8.20
N ASN A 176 -0.62 5.76 -8.36
CA ASN A 176 -1.51 6.08 -7.26
C ASN A 176 -2.85 5.37 -7.47
N VAL A 177 -3.14 4.39 -6.62
CA VAL A 177 -4.41 3.66 -6.64
C VAL A 177 -5.32 4.23 -5.57
N THR A 178 -6.53 4.60 -5.96
CA THR A 178 -7.57 5.07 -5.03
C THR A 178 -8.36 3.90 -4.46
N ASP A 179 -9.51 4.14 -3.86
CA ASP A 179 -10.28 3.11 -3.18
C ASP A 179 -10.85 2.08 -4.16
N ILE A 180 -10.57 0.81 -3.87
CA ILE A 180 -11.09 -0.32 -4.63
C ILE A 180 -12.52 -0.57 -4.20
N GLN A 181 -13.42 -0.68 -5.17
CA GLN A 181 -14.84 -0.92 -4.96
C GLN A 181 -15.25 -2.23 -5.62
N ASP A 182 -16.14 -2.97 -4.99
CA ASP A 182 -16.77 -4.15 -5.55
C ASP A 182 -18.28 -4.00 -5.63
N GLU A 183 -18.87 -4.48 -6.71
CA GLU A 183 -20.34 -4.42 -6.91
C GLU A 183 -21.11 -5.34 -5.95
N SER A 184 -20.48 -6.43 -5.51
CA SER A 184 -21.11 -7.47 -4.68
C SER A 184 -21.24 -7.08 -3.21
N GLY A 185 -20.57 -6.02 -2.75
CA GLY A 185 -20.48 -5.64 -1.34
C GLY A 185 -19.63 -6.58 -0.49
N TYR A 186 -18.79 -7.39 -1.14
CA TYR A 186 -17.90 -8.35 -0.46
C TYR A 186 -16.87 -7.65 0.43
N ILE A 187 -16.24 -6.60 -0.08
CA ILE A 187 -15.25 -5.79 0.69
C ILE A 187 -15.92 -5.20 1.94
N MET A 188 -17.15 -4.71 1.80
CA MET A 188 -17.92 -4.18 2.94
C MET A 188 -18.24 -5.28 3.97
N ALA A 189 -18.61 -6.47 3.51
CA ALA A 189 -18.89 -7.62 4.39
C ALA A 189 -17.63 -8.07 5.13
N LEU A 190 -16.50 -8.16 4.45
CA LEU A 190 -15.18 -8.47 5.02
C LEU A 190 -14.76 -7.42 6.06
N GLY A 191 -15.00 -6.15 5.78
CA GLY A 191 -14.76 -5.06 6.73
C GLY A 191 -15.61 -5.18 8.00
N LYS A 192 -16.88 -5.57 7.88
CA LYS A 192 -17.76 -5.83 9.03
C LYS A 192 -17.29 -7.02 9.86
N GLU A 193 -16.86 -8.09 9.21
CA GLU A 193 -16.29 -9.27 9.89
C GLU A 193 -15.02 -8.91 10.66
N ALA A 194 -14.07 -8.22 10.00
CA ALA A 194 -12.85 -7.75 10.63
C ALA A 194 -13.13 -6.81 11.82
N ALA A 195 -14.07 -5.89 11.68
CA ALA A 195 -14.51 -5.01 12.76
C ALA A 195 -15.13 -5.78 13.94
N ALA A 196 -16.01 -6.74 13.66
CA ALA A 196 -16.62 -7.58 14.69
C ALA A 196 -15.58 -8.40 15.45
N LYS A 197 -14.63 -8.98 14.75
CA LYS A 197 -13.49 -9.70 15.34
C LYS A 197 -12.64 -8.78 16.22
N ALA A 198 -12.26 -7.62 15.72
CA ALA A 198 -11.47 -6.64 16.48
C ALA A 198 -12.19 -6.17 17.74
N ILE A 199 -13.51 -5.92 17.66
CA ILE A 199 -14.34 -5.56 18.83
C ILE A 199 -14.38 -6.70 19.84
N ASN A 200 -14.53 -7.94 19.41
CA ASN A 200 -14.54 -9.10 20.31
C ASN A 200 -13.16 -9.32 20.96
N ASP A 201 -12.09 -9.20 20.20
CA ASP A 201 -10.73 -9.30 20.74
C ASP A 201 -10.44 -8.17 21.75
N ALA A 202 -10.91 -6.96 21.47
CA ALA A 202 -10.81 -5.84 22.43
C ALA A 202 -11.60 -6.11 23.71
N LYS A 203 -12.84 -6.64 23.61
CA LYS A 203 -13.65 -7.02 24.78
C LYS A 203 -12.96 -8.07 25.64
N VAL A 204 -12.38 -9.10 25.00
CA VAL A 204 -11.61 -10.14 25.71
C VAL A 204 -10.41 -9.55 26.42
N LYS A 205 -9.65 -8.66 25.76
CA LYS A 205 -8.51 -7.98 26.38
C LYS A 205 -8.94 -7.14 27.57
N VAL A 206 -9.98 -6.31 27.41
CA VAL A 206 -10.51 -5.49 28.52
C VAL A 206 -10.98 -6.36 29.69
N ALA A 207 -11.73 -7.44 29.43
CA ALA A 207 -12.16 -8.36 30.48
C ALA A 207 -10.98 -8.99 31.25
N ASN A 208 -9.91 -9.37 30.52
CA ASN A 208 -8.69 -9.89 31.13
C ASN A 208 -7.96 -8.83 31.98
N GLU A 209 -7.86 -7.60 31.50
CA GLU A 209 -7.24 -6.50 32.28
C GLU A 209 -8.04 -6.16 33.53
N VAL A 210 -9.38 -6.08 33.44
CA VAL A 210 -10.25 -5.86 34.58
C VAL A 210 -10.09 -6.98 35.62
N ARG A 211 -10.03 -8.24 35.14
CA ARG A 211 -9.78 -9.39 36.05
C ARG A 211 -8.43 -9.26 36.76
N THR A 212 -7.37 -8.96 35.99
CA THR A 212 -6.01 -8.82 36.53
C THR A 212 -5.95 -7.65 37.53
N GLY A 213 -6.59 -6.54 37.23
CA GLY A 213 -6.70 -5.39 38.13
C GLY A 213 -7.44 -5.73 39.41
N ALA A 214 -8.58 -6.44 39.33
CA ALA A 214 -9.35 -6.87 40.49
C ALA A 214 -8.59 -7.84 41.41
N ILE A 215 -7.81 -8.75 40.77
CA ILE A 215 -6.91 -9.65 41.54
C ILE A 215 -5.84 -8.84 42.24
N GLY A 216 -5.16 -7.91 41.57
CA GLY A 216 -4.12 -7.09 42.17
C GLY A 216 -4.64 -6.19 43.28
N GLU A 217 -5.84 -5.60 43.14
CA GLU A 217 -6.48 -4.82 44.18
C GLU A 217 -6.84 -5.68 45.43
N ALA A 218 -7.34 -6.89 45.16
CA ALA A 218 -7.67 -7.81 46.26
C ALA A 218 -6.42 -8.30 47.00
N GLU A 219 -5.32 -8.56 46.28
CA GLU A 219 -4.00 -8.89 46.85
C GLU A 219 -3.44 -7.74 47.69
N ALA A 220 -3.48 -6.52 47.18
CA ALA A 220 -3.01 -5.34 47.90
C ALA A 220 -3.81 -5.09 49.18
N LYS A 221 -5.14 -5.24 49.13
CA LYS A 221 -6.01 -5.13 50.32
C LYS A 221 -5.73 -6.22 51.35
N GLN A 222 -5.41 -7.43 50.88
CA GLN A 222 -5.01 -8.50 51.81
C GLN A 222 -3.66 -8.21 52.49
N ASP A 223 -2.67 -7.80 51.69
CA ASP A 223 -1.36 -7.42 52.19
C ASP A 223 -1.46 -6.27 53.22
N GLN A 224 -2.29 -5.28 52.93
CA GLN A 224 -2.56 -4.19 53.84
C GLN A 224 -3.21 -4.69 55.14
N ARG A 225 -4.22 -5.58 55.04
CA ARG A 225 -4.86 -6.16 56.25
C ARG A 225 -3.88 -7.00 57.06
N ILE A 226 -3.04 -7.79 56.42
CA ILE A 226 -2.00 -8.58 57.07
C ILE A 226 -1.02 -7.64 57.80
N LYS A 227 -0.53 -6.61 57.13
CA LYS A 227 0.38 -5.62 57.72
C LYS A 227 -0.23 -4.84 58.90
N VAL A 228 -1.51 -4.46 58.73
CA VAL A 228 -2.24 -3.77 59.84
C VAL A 228 -2.48 -4.73 61.00
N SER A 229 -2.87 -5.98 60.72
CA SER A 229 -3.06 -7.00 61.78
C SER A 229 -1.73 -7.32 62.44
N ASP A 230 -0.64 -7.46 61.69
CA ASP A 230 0.69 -7.66 62.27
C ASP A 230 1.17 -6.47 63.10
N ALA A 231 0.89 -5.23 62.63
CA ALA A 231 1.23 -4.03 63.38
C ALA A 231 0.43 -3.93 64.69
N ASN A 232 -0.89 -4.25 64.64
CA ASN A 232 -1.74 -4.27 65.82
C ASN A 232 -1.34 -5.38 66.81
N ALA A 233 -1.05 -6.60 66.28
CA ALA A 233 -0.58 -7.69 67.12
C ALA A 233 0.75 -7.37 67.82
N ARG A 234 1.69 -6.69 67.11
CA ARG A 234 2.95 -6.23 67.72
C ARG A 234 2.74 -5.12 68.76
N ALA A 235 1.79 -4.23 68.50
CA ALA A 235 1.44 -3.18 69.49
C ALA A 235 0.81 -3.80 70.75
N GLU A 236 -0.13 -4.75 70.57
CA GLU A 236 -0.73 -5.47 71.72
C GLU A 236 0.29 -6.33 72.44
N ILE A 237 1.25 -6.96 71.76
CA ILE A 237 2.37 -7.70 72.36
C ILE A 237 3.24 -6.74 73.16
N GLY A 238 3.54 -5.52 72.66
CA GLY A 238 4.31 -4.50 73.36
C GLY A 238 3.63 -3.98 74.63
N GLU A 239 2.29 -3.87 74.60
CA GLU A 239 1.51 -3.51 75.74
C GLU A 239 1.28 -4.68 76.71
N ALA A 240 1.27 -5.89 76.18
CA ALA A 240 0.94 -7.10 77.01
C ALA A 240 2.15 -7.97 77.39
N GLU A 241 3.40 -7.50 77.24
CA GLU A 241 4.62 -8.26 77.60
C GLU A 241 4.60 -8.78 79.04
N SER A 242 3.72 -8.26 79.94
CA SER A 242 3.49 -8.72 81.33
C SER A 242 2.30 -9.71 81.48
N ALA A 243 1.48 -9.91 80.45
CA ALA A 243 0.29 -10.79 80.47
C ALA A 243 0.38 -11.95 79.50
N ARG A 244 1.13 -12.94 79.87
CA ARG A 244 1.17 -14.39 79.52
C ARG A 244 0.78 -14.89 78.16
N SER A 245 1.65 -15.77 77.63
CA SER A 245 1.69 -16.52 76.40
C SER A 245 0.39 -17.23 75.92
N GLN A 246 -0.57 -17.37 76.84
CA GLN A 246 -1.82 -18.06 76.51
C GLN A 246 -2.81 -17.18 75.72
N ARG A 247 -2.81 -15.82 75.90
CA ARG A 247 -3.61 -14.91 75.08
C ARG A 247 -3.01 -14.70 73.69
N ILE A 248 -1.69 -14.74 73.58
CA ILE A 248 -0.98 -14.58 72.27
C ILE A 248 -1.30 -15.74 71.35
N ASN A 249 -1.32 -16.97 71.86
CA ASN A 249 -1.61 -18.15 71.01
C ASN A 249 -3.07 -18.18 70.53
N VAL A 250 -4.02 -17.74 71.37
CA VAL A 250 -5.44 -17.66 71.00
C VAL A 250 -5.67 -16.53 69.95
N ALA A 251 -5.09 -15.35 70.20
CA ALA A 251 -5.22 -14.21 69.29
C ALA A 251 -4.55 -14.51 67.90
N SER A 252 -3.39 -15.18 67.91
CA SER A 252 -2.69 -15.61 66.71
C SER A 252 -3.46 -16.68 65.90
N ALA A 253 -4.11 -17.64 66.59
CA ALA A 253 -4.93 -18.68 65.98
C ALA A 253 -6.21 -18.09 65.34
N ASN A 254 -6.89 -17.17 66.02
CA ASN A 254 -8.09 -16.50 65.49
C ASN A 254 -7.77 -15.63 64.26
N SER A 255 -6.67 -14.87 64.30
CA SER A 255 -6.25 -14.06 63.17
C SER A 255 -5.90 -14.91 61.92
N LYS A 256 -5.27 -16.06 62.12
CA LYS A 256 -4.96 -17.01 61.00
C LYS A 256 -6.21 -17.66 60.43
N ALA A 257 -7.21 -17.99 61.25
CA ALA A 257 -8.47 -18.54 60.79
C ALA A 257 -9.27 -17.53 59.96
N GLU A 258 -9.36 -16.24 60.41
CA GLU A 258 -10.01 -15.16 59.67
C GLU A 258 -9.34 -14.89 58.31
N ILE A 259 -8.02 -14.90 58.30
CA ILE A 259 -7.26 -14.76 57.03
C ILE A 259 -7.54 -15.93 56.10
N GLY A 260 -7.62 -17.17 56.63
CA GLY A 260 -7.94 -18.37 55.84
C GLY A 260 -9.36 -18.34 55.29
N GLU A 261 -10.37 -17.92 56.08
CA GLU A 261 -11.73 -17.74 55.58
C GLU A 261 -11.85 -16.60 54.55
N ALA A 262 -11.15 -15.47 54.78
CA ALA A 262 -11.12 -14.37 53.81
C ALA A 262 -10.44 -14.76 52.49
N GLN A 263 -9.40 -15.60 52.54
CA GLN A 263 -8.74 -16.13 51.33
C GLN A 263 -9.65 -17.09 50.56
N ALA A 264 -10.33 -18.01 51.23
CA ALA A 264 -11.25 -18.94 50.61
C ALA A 264 -12.47 -18.22 49.96
N GLN A 265 -13.06 -17.24 50.67
CA GLN A 265 -14.14 -16.42 50.06
C GLN A 265 -13.69 -15.59 48.86
N ARG A 266 -12.48 -15.10 48.91
CA ARG A 266 -11.90 -14.33 47.78
C ARG A 266 -11.67 -15.21 46.57
N GLU A 267 -11.09 -16.41 46.74
CA GLU A 267 -10.86 -17.37 45.64
C GLU A 267 -12.18 -17.76 44.96
N GLN A 268 -13.21 -17.96 45.77
CA GLN A 268 -14.55 -18.23 45.28
C GLN A 268 -15.13 -17.04 44.47
N ARG A 269 -14.94 -15.78 44.94
CA ARG A 269 -15.39 -14.59 44.18
C ARG A 269 -14.65 -14.42 42.85
N ILE A 270 -13.35 -14.69 42.83
CA ILE A 270 -12.55 -14.65 41.61
C ILE A 270 -13.05 -15.70 40.59
N GLN A 271 -13.26 -16.95 41.04
CA GLN A 271 -13.76 -18.03 40.19
C GLN A 271 -15.16 -17.73 39.64
N VAL A 272 -16.07 -17.15 40.47
CA VAL A 272 -17.40 -16.77 40.01
C VAL A 272 -17.34 -15.62 38.98
N SER A 273 -16.47 -14.62 39.22
CA SER A 273 -16.30 -13.49 38.28
C SER A 273 -15.70 -13.96 36.92
N GLU A 274 -14.75 -14.90 36.97
CA GLU A 274 -14.13 -15.50 35.80
C GLU A 274 -15.14 -16.36 35.02
N ALA A 275 -15.93 -17.16 35.69
CA ALA A 275 -16.99 -17.95 35.08
C ALA A 275 -18.07 -17.08 34.41
N ASN A 276 -18.47 -15.97 35.06
CA ASN A 276 -19.44 -15.04 34.49
C ASN A 276 -18.91 -14.29 33.27
N SER A 277 -17.64 -13.85 33.29
CA SER A 277 -17.03 -13.19 32.12
C SER A 277 -16.86 -14.13 30.93
N LEU A 278 -16.53 -15.41 31.19
CA LEU A 278 -16.47 -16.46 30.15
C LEU A 278 -17.86 -16.76 29.57
N ALA A 279 -18.88 -16.79 30.40
CA ALA A 279 -20.26 -16.98 29.95
C ALA A 279 -20.74 -15.80 29.07
N GLU A 280 -20.44 -14.56 29.46
CA GLU A 280 -20.81 -13.34 28.69
C GLU A 280 -20.10 -13.29 27.33
N VAL A 281 -18.81 -13.62 27.29
CA VAL A 281 -18.05 -13.76 26.03
C VAL A 281 -18.62 -14.90 25.17
N GLY A 282 -18.98 -16.04 25.79
CA GLY A 282 -19.61 -17.18 25.12
C GLY A 282 -20.96 -16.81 24.50
N GLU A 283 -21.79 -16.08 25.22
CA GLU A 283 -23.09 -15.60 24.73
C GLU A 283 -22.96 -14.57 23.61
N ALA A 284 -22.00 -13.62 23.72
CA ALA A 284 -21.72 -12.64 22.68
C ALA A 284 -21.23 -13.31 21.37
N THR A 285 -20.34 -14.30 21.47
CA THR A 285 -19.86 -15.05 20.30
C THR A 285 -20.95 -15.93 19.67
N TYR A 286 -21.79 -16.56 20.48
CA TYR A 286 -22.95 -17.31 19.99
C TYR A 286 -23.94 -16.41 19.23
N ASN A 287 -24.26 -15.24 19.78
CA ASN A 287 -25.16 -14.26 19.16
C ASN A 287 -24.58 -13.70 17.85
N ALA A 288 -23.27 -13.44 17.79
CA ALA A 288 -22.61 -13.02 16.55
C ALA A 288 -22.67 -14.12 15.47
N ASN A 289 -22.34 -15.37 15.82
CA ASN A 289 -22.42 -16.49 14.91
C ASN A 289 -23.86 -16.80 14.44
N ALA A 290 -24.83 -16.63 15.32
CA ALA A 290 -26.26 -16.79 14.97
C ALA A 290 -26.74 -15.70 14.02
N ALA A 291 -26.28 -14.45 14.18
CA ALA A 291 -26.57 -13.34 13.25
C ALA A 291 -25.94 -13.58 11.87
N GLU A 292 -24.69 -14.06 11.84
CA GLU A 292 -23.99 -14.41 10.61
C GLU A 292 -24.68 -15.56 9.87
N GLY A 293 -25.10 -16.61 10.60
CA GLY A 293 -25.87 -17.73 10.04
C GLY A 293 -27.21 -17.29 9.45
N LYS A 294 -27.92 -16.37 10.10
CA LYS A 294 -29.17 -15.78 9.57
C LYS A 294 -28.92 -14.96 8.30
N ASN A 295 -27.84 -14.18 8.26
CA ASN A 295 -27.49 -13.39 7.08
C ASN A 295 -27.09 -14.29 5.89
N GLN A 296 -26.31 -15.34 6.14
CA GLN A 296 -25.97 -16.32 5.10
C GLN A 296 -27.20 -17.09 4.59
N ALA A 297 -28.13 -17.43 5.48
CA ALA A 297 -29.39 -18.06 5.10
C ALA A 297 -30.27 -17.10 4.25
N ALA A 298 -30.33 -15.81 4.62
CA ALA A 298 -31.06 -14.79 3.85
C ALA A 298 -30.46 -14.61 2.45
N ILE A 299 -29.14 -14.59 2.33
CA ILE A 299 -28.42 -14.51 1.05
C ILE A 299 -28.72 -15.76 0.19
N LYS A 300 -28.71 -16.95 0.78
CA LYS A 300 -29.05 -18.20 0.06
C LYS A 300 -30.50 -18.17 -0.43
N ILE A 301 -31.43 -17.70 0.40
CA ILE A 301 -32.87 -17.55 0.03
C ILE A 301 -33.02 -16.51 -1.09
N ALA A 302 -32.37 -15.37 -1.01
CA ALA A 302 -32.38 -14.35 -2.05
C ALA A 302 -31.83 -14.85 -3.39
N ASN A 303 -30.73 -15.60 -3.34
CA ASN A 303 -30.16 -16.24 -4.53
C ASN A 303 -31.04 -17.33 -5.13
N SER A 304 -31.74 -18.13 -4.29
CA SER A 304 -32.67 -19.14 -4.78
C SER A 304 -33.95 -18.52 -5.39
N LEU A 305 -34.42 -17.38 -4.85
CA LEU A 305 -35.54 -16.62 -5.42
C LEU A 305 -35.19 -15.94 -6.76
N SER A 306 -33.94 -15.49 -6.90
CA SER A 306 -33.42 -14.92 -8.17
C SER A 306 -33.30 -15.96 -9.29
N LEU A 307 -33.10 -17.24 -8.95
CA LEU A 307 -33.04 -18.36 -9.92
C LEU A 307 -34.41 -18.85 -10.40
N ILE A 308 -35.50 -18.45 -9.72
CA ILE A 308 -36.87 -18.86 -10.09
C ILE A 308 -37.51 -17.87 -11.09
N HIS A 309 -36.91 -16.71 -11.33
CA HIS A 309 -37.40 -15.66 -12.23
C HIS A 309 -36.63 -15.52 -13.55
N ILE A 310 -35.96 -16.59 -14.03
CA ILE A 310 -35.44 -16.66 -15.42
C ILE A 310 -36.20 -17.73 -16.19
#